data_15ff3cecd87655f9171dc32ab770e7e2
#
_entry.id   15ff3cecd87655f9171dc32ab770e7e2
#
_cell.length_a   1.000
_cell.length_b   1.000
_cell.length_c   1.000
_cell.angle_alpha   90.00
_cell.angle_beta   90.00
_cell.angle_gamma   90.00
#
_symmetry.space_group_name_H-M   'P 1'
#
loop_
_entity.id
_entity.type
_entity.pdbx_description
1 polymer ?
#
loop_
_entity_poly.entity_id
_entity_poly.type
_entity_poly.pdbx_seq_one_letter_code
_entity_poly.pdbx_strand_id
1 'polypeptide(L)'
;MRIKKIFITTTFDCNLRCKYCFEHNKTNLYIDVNKMQAILQKEFCDSGSYDLFSITFHGGEPFLAFEEIKKICEWTWKNYSNYNILFAATTNGTITNENIKTWLRQHKKHFNIILSIDGKKEYHNLNRGKSFDMIDFDFFLSTYSRPWVKMTVTPNTVEHMYENFIYLQQLGFNTNPTLACEIDWNEKTDLYKIKKELYKLVQYYISNPTERPGDLLSLPIEKLITNKDIYTTRCSLGSGYVAFDVLGNQYPCQNFIADFSKPYSAESINECVNLINQNDYRKITEICINCVIKEVCSPCYGLNYSNRASMGSVDKVWCYITKVLVYFNAYLIIKALTNGKQYIWLKDKSQIEIATLATAAKEIINLKNQLL
;
A
#
# COMPACT_ATOMS: atom_id res chain seq x y z
N MET A 1 -2.55 -1.86 19.92
CA MET A 1 -3.05 -3.01 19.12
C MET A 1 -1.90 -3.52 18.24
N ARG A 2 -1.46 -4.76 18.45
CA ARG A 2 -0.43 -5.43 17.64
C ARG A 2 -1.11 -6.19 16.50
N ILE A 3 -0.71 -5.90 15.26
CA ILE A 3 -1.33 -6.50 14.07
C ILE A 3 -0.32 -7.41 13.38
N LYS A 4 -0.68 -8.67 13.14
CA LYS A 4 0.04 -9.57 12.22
C LYS A 4 -0.57 -9.39 10.82
N LYS A 5 0.25 -8.98 9.86
CA LYS A 5 -0.16 -8.82 8.46
C LYS A 5 0.37 -10.01 7.66
N ILE A 6 -0.53 -10.77 7.07
CA ILE A 6 -0.21 -11.94 6.25
C ILE A 6 -0.68 -11.66 4.82
N PHE A 7 0.25 -11.69 3.88
CA PHE A 7 -0.04 -11.53 2.46
C PHE A 7 0.04 -12.88 1.76
N ILE A 8 -0.98 -13.24 1.00
CA ILE A 8 -1.06 -14.53 0.33
C ILE A 8 -1.24 -14.32 -1.16
N THR A 9 -0.26 -14.73 -1.95
CA THR A 9 -0.40 -14.80 -3.41
C THR A 9 -1.19 -16.06 -3.76
N THR A 10 -2.41 -15.89 -4.27
CA THR A 10 -3.31 -17.00 -4.58
C THR A 10 -3.09 -17.61 -5.95
N THR A 11 -2.64 -16.78 -6.90
CA THR A 11 -2.27 -17.20 -8.25
C THR A 11 -1.34 -16.15 -8.88
N PHE A 12 -0.51 -16.57 -9.83
CA PHE A 12 0.23 -15.65 -10.71
C PHE A 12 -0.54 -15.36 -12.00
N ASP A 13 -1.63 -16.06 -12.26
CA ASP A 13 -2.48 -15.77 -13.40
C ASP A 13 -3.28 -14.46 -13.21
N CYS A 14 -3.55 -13.79 -14.31
CA CYS A 14 -4.35 -12.57 -14.34
C CYS A 14 -5.01 -12.41 -15.70
N ASN A 15 -6.28 -12.09 -15.69
CA ASN A 15 -7.03 -11.80 -16.92
C ASN A 15 -6.72 -10.42 -17.51
N LEU A 16 -5.91 -9.57 -16.83
CA LEU A 16 -5.48 -8.26 -17.32
C LEU A 16 -3.96 -8.21 -17.55
N ARG A 17 -3.54 -7.21 -18.33
CA ARG A 17 -2.13 -6.88 -18.62
C ARG A 17 -1.89 -5.39 -18.42
N CYS A 18 -1.94 -4.93 -17.15
CA CYS A 18 -1.75 -3.54 -16.77
C CYS A 18 -0.33 -3.08 -17.11
N LYS A 19 -0.18 -1.86 -17.67
CA LYS A 19 1.12 -1.35 -18.13
C LYS A 19 2.17 -1.17 -17.04
N TYR A 20 1.73 -0.94 -15.80
CA TYR A 20 2.60 -0.73 -14.63
C TYR A 20 2.66 -1.95 -13.70
N CYS A 21 2.19 -3.11 -14.18
CA CYS A 21 2.12 -4.30 -13.34
C CYS A 21 3.54 -4.78 -12.98
N PHE A 22 3.83 -4.88 -11.69
CA PHE A 22 5.10 -5.42 -11.21
C PHE A 22 5.16 -6.96 -11.26
N GLU A 23 4.01 -7.62 -11.41
CA GLU A 23 3.91 -9.06 -11.67
C GLU A 23 4.14 -9.34 -13.16
N HIS A 24 5.40 -9.43 -13.58
CA HIS A 24 5.75 -9.59 -15.01
C HIS A 24 5.51 -11.00 -15.50
N ASN A 25 5.72 -12.03 -14.66
CA ASN A 25 5.66 -13.43 -15.01
C ASN A 25 4.29 -14.04 -14.68
N LYS A 26 3.32 -13.87 -15.59
CA LYS A 26 1.99 -14.48 -15.44
C LYS A 26 2.07 -15.96 -15.76
N THR A 27 1.74 -16.81 -14.78
CA THR A 27 1.71 -18.28 -14.92
C THR A 27 0.42 -18.84 -14.32
N ASN A 28 -0.06 -19.98 -14.85
CA ASN A 28 -1.25 -20.69 -14.35
C ASN A 28 -0.94 -21.51 -13.09
N LEU A 29 -0.20 -20.91 -12.14
CA LEU A 29 0.04 -21.51 -10.84
C LEU A 29 -0.97 -20.99 -9.84
N TYR A 30 -1.57 -21.90 -9.09
CA TYR A 30 -2.59 -21.64 -8.10
C TYR A 30 -2.17 -22.18 -6.74
N ILE A 31 -2.68 -21.57 -5.69
CA ILE A 31 -2.39 -21.92 -4.31
C ILE A 31 -2.94 -23.31 -3.96
N ASP A 32 -2.16 -24.10 -3.23
CA ASP A 32 -2.63 -25.32 -2.58
C ASP A 32 -3.32 -24.95 -1.25
N VAL A 33 -4.62 -25.26 -1.16
CA VAL A 33 -5.47 -24.94 -0.01
C VAL A 33 -4.96 -25.63 1.25
N ASN A 34 -4.63 -26.92 1.19
CA ASN A 34 -4.20 -27.68 2.36
C ASN A 34 -2.86 -27.18 2.90
N LYS A 35 -1.94 -26.90 1.99
CA LYS A 35 -0.64 -26.33 2.35
C LYS A 35 -0.80 -24.94 3.02
N MET A 36 -1.68 -24.08 2.47
CA MET A 36 -1.90 -22.77 3.04
C MET A 36 -2.61 -22.84 4.38
N GLN A 37 -3.55 -23.76 4.57
CA GLN A 37 -4.17 -23.99 5.88
C GLN A 37 -3.14 -24.42 6.94
N ALA A 38 -2.20 -25.31 6.60
CA ALA A 38 -1.11 -25.68 7.49
C ALA A 38 -0.18 -24.50 7.83
N ILE A 39 0.11 -23.64 6.85
CA ILE A 39 0.89 -22.40 7.06
C ILE A 39 0.16 -21.46 8.01
N LEU A 40 -1.13 -21.19 7.76
CA LEU A 40 -1.93 -20.32 8.61
C LEU A 40 -2.06 -20.86 10.04
N GLN A 41 -2.24 -22.19 10.19
CA GLN A 41 -2.21 -22.84 11.51
C GLN A 41 -0.92 -22.51 12.26
N LYS A 42 0.24 -22.66 11.61
CA LYS A 42 1.54 -22.31 12.18
C LYS A 42 1.62 -20.83 12.55
N GLU A 43 1.19 -19.93 11.64
CA GLU A 43 1.19 -18.49 11.89
C GLU A 43 0.33 -18.09 13.08
N PHE A 44 -0.82 -18.74 13.31
CA PHE A 44 -1.67 -18.49 14.47
C PHE A 44 -1.06 -19.03 15.77
N CYS A 45 -0.41 -20.20 15.73
CA CYS A 45 0.18 -20.82 16.92
C CYS A 45 1.51 -20.14 17.33
N ASP A 46 2.37 -19.79 16.37
CA ASP A 46 3.73 -19.30 16.64
C ASP A 46 3.79 -17.78 16.89
N SER A 47 2.72 -17.05 16.60
CA SER A 47 2.78 -15.59 16.50
C SER A 47 2.62 -14.82 17.81
N GLY A 48 2.66 -15.47 18.97
CA GLY A 48 2.51 -14.78 20.24
C GLY A 48 1.19 -13.99 20.34
N SER A 49 1.12 -12.98 21.20
CA SER A 49 -0.12 -12.22 21.41
C SER A 49 -0.27 -11.09 20.39
N TYR A 50 -0.82 -11.36 19.21
CA TYR A 50 -1.36 -10.34 18.31
C TYR A 50 -2.84 -10.11 18.58
N ASP A 51 -3.26 -8.84 18.53
CA ASP A 51 -4.65 -8.44 18.77
C ASP A 51 -5.52 -8.64 17.50
N LEU A 52 -4.88 -8.66 16.33
CA LEU A 52 -5.54 -8.78 15.03
C LEU A 52 -4.64 -9.49 14.01
N PHE A 53 -5.19 -10.43 13.28
CA PHE A 53 -4.61 -10.99 12.06
C PHE A 53 -5.29 -10.38 10.84
N SER A 54 -4.52 -9.63 10.04
CA SER A 54 -4.99 -9.04 8.78
C SER A 54 -4.42 -9.85 7.62
N ILE A 55 -5.26 -10.65 6.98
CA ILE A 55 -4.89 -11.56 5.90
C ILE A 55 -5.37 -10.99 4.58
N THR A 56 -4.45 -10.70 3.65
CA THR A 56 -4.78 -10.11 2.35
C THR A 56 -4.42 -11.06 1.22
N PHE A 57 -5.42 -11.45 0.45
CA PHE A 57 -5.23 -12.20 -0.79
C PHE A 57 -4.84 -11.27 -1.93
N HIS A 58 -3.80 -11.66 -2.64
CA HIS A 58 -3.19 -10.94 -3.74
C HIS A 58 -2.75 -11.91 -4.83
N GLY A 59 -2.06 -11.42 -5.84
CA GLY A 59 -1.46 -12.20 -6.90
C GLY A 59 -1.59 -11.50 -8.24
N GLY A 60 -1.75 -12.23 -9.31
CA GLY A 60 -2.18 -11.68 -10.58
C GLY A 60 -3.58 -11.09 -10.46
N GLU A 61 -4.60 -11.96 -10.47
CA GLU A 61 -5.96 -11.61 -10.07
C GLU A 61 -6.48 -12.67 -9.09
N PRO A 62 -6.66 -12.34 -7.79
CA PRO A 62 -7.01 -13.33 -6.78
C PRO A 62 -8.36 -14.00 -7.02
N PHE A 63 -9.30 -13.35 -7.70
CA PHE A 63 -10.62 -13.95 -7.96
C PHE A 63 -10.62 -15.00 -9.07
N LEU A 64 -9.50 -15.23 -9.77
CA LEU A 64 -9.31 -16.45 -10.56
C LEU A 64 -9.20 -17.70 -9.65
N ALA A 65 -8.73 -17.53 -8.40
CA ALA A 65 -8.62 -18.57 -7.37
C ALA A 65 -9.70 -18.40 -6.27
N PHE A 66 -10.90 -17.98 -6.64
CA PHE A 66 -11.92 -17.61 -5.64
C PHE A 66 -12.38 -18.79 -4.79
N GLU A 67 -12.53 -19.98 -5.36
CA GLU A 67 -12.94 -21.19 -4.62
C GLU A 67 -11.88 -21.60 -3.59
N GLU A 68 -10.61 -21.42 -3.90
CA GLU A 68 -9.50 -21.63 -2.97
C GLU A 68 -9.55 -20.62 -1.83
N ILE A 69 -9.75 -19.34 -2.14
CA ILE A 69 -9.91 -18.25 -1.14
C ILE A 69 -11.08 -18.60 -0.20
N LYS A 70 -12.23 -18.98 -0.76
CA LYS A 70 -13.42 -19.35 0.01
C LYS A 70 -13.13 -20.48 0.97
N LYS A 71 -12.51 -21.58 0.50
CA LYS A 71 -12.16 -22.74 1.33
C LYS A 71 -11.21 -22.34 2.47
N ILE A 72 -10.23 -21.48 2.22
CA ILE A 72 -9.30 -20.99 3.23
C ILE A 72 -10.03 -20.15 4.28
N CYS A 73 -10.88 -19.20 3.86
CA CYS A 73 -11.63 -18.35 4.78
C CYS A 73 -12.58 -19.15 5.66
N GLU A 74 -13.42 -20.02 5.07
CA GLU A 74 -14.40 -20.81 5.78
C GLU A 74 -13.74 -21.78 6.78
N TRP A 75 -12.63 -22.43 6.37
CA TRP A 75 -11.83 -23.27 7.26
C TRP A 75 -11.26 -22.45 8.42
N THR A 76 -10.73 -21.27 8.16
CA THR A 76 -10.15 -20.40 9.18
C THR A 76 -11.21 -19.96 10.20
N TRP A 77 -12.35 -19.47 9.74
CA TRP A 77 -13.45 -19.06 10.64
C TRP A 77 -13.99 -20.21 11.50
N LYS A 78 -14.05 -21.41 10.93
CA LYS A 78 -14.50 -22.60 11.65
C LYS A 78 -13.53 -23.03 12.75
N ASN A 79 -12.23 -23.01 12.49
CA ASN A 79 -11.21 -23.58 13.39
C ASN A 79 -10.57 -22.55 14.34
N TYR A 80 -10.64 -21.24 14.01
CA TYR A 80 -9.99 -20.14 14.72
C TYR A 80 -10.96 -19.02 15.08
N SER A 81 -12.20 -19.35 15.43
CA SER A 81 -13.27 -18.39 15.76
C SER A 81 -12.96 -17.50 16.98
N ASN A 82 -12.03 -17.91 17.83
CA ASN A 82 -11.56 -17.15 19.00
C ASN A 82 -10.48 -16.10 18.66
N TYR A 83 -9.97 -16.09 17.42
CA TYR A 83 -9.02 -15.09 16.96
C TYR A 83 -9.75 -13.95 16.23
N ASN A 84 -9.24 -12.73 16.41
CA ASN A 84 -9.71 -11.61 15.63
C ASN A 84 -9.01 -11.62 14.26
N ILE A 85 -9.72 -12.11 13.23
CA ILE A 85 -9.17 -12.31 11.88
C ILE A 85 -10.01 -11.52 10.89
N LEU A 86 -9.34 -10.67 10.10
CA LEU A 86 -9.93 -9.91 9.01
C LEU A 86 -9.30 -10.34 7.70
N PHE A 87 -10.11 -10.79 6.77
CA PHE A 87 -9.68 -11.07 5.41
C PHE A 87 -9.91 -9.89 4.48
N ALA A 88 -9.05 -9.75 3.47
CA ALA A 88 -9.23 -8.83 2.37
C ALA A 88 -8.72 -9.42 1.06
N ALA A 89 -9.22 -8.93 -0.06
CA ALA A 89 -8.63 -9.19 -1.38
C ALA A 89 -8.41 -7.88 -2.14
N THR A 90 -7.25 -7.75 -2.80
CA THR A 90 -7.01 -6.68 -3.77
C THR A 90 -7.30 -7.23 -5.15
N THR A 91 -8.39 -6.79 -5.76
CA THR A 91 -8.89 -7.30 -7.04
C THR A 91 -9.04 -6.20 -8.10
N ASN A 92 -8.91 -6.58 -9.36
CA ASN A 92 -9.23 -5.69 -10.48
C ASN A 92 -10.75 -5.50 -10.68
N GLY A 93 -11.58 -6.28 -9.96
CA GLY A 93 -13.04 -6.15 -9.95
C GLY A 93 -13.77 -6.66 -11.20
N THR A 94 -13.07 -7.27 -12.15
CA THR A 94 -13.68 -7.73 -13.42
C THR A 94 -14.26 -9.14 -13.35
N ILE A 95 -13.96 -9.89 -12.30
CA ILE A 95 -14.44 -11.27 -12.10
C ILE A 95 -15.46 -11.27 -10.97
N THR A 96 -16.74 -11.15 -11.33
CA THR A 96 -17.87 -11.04 -10.39
C THR A 96 -19.08 -11.81 -10.90
N ASN A 97 -19.00 -13.17 -10.88
CA ASN A 97 -20.17 -14.00 -11.14
C ASN A 97 -21.10 -14.06 -9.89
N GLU A 98 -22.31 -14.59 -10.05
CA GLU A 98 -23.31 -14.60 -8.97
C GLU A 98 -22.89 -15.40 -7.74
N ASN A 99 -22.06 -16.45 -7.89
CA ASN A 99 -21.53 -17.20 -6.74
C ASN A 99 -20.62 -16.31 -5.91
N ILE A 100 -19.69 -15.59 -6.55
CA ILE A 100 -18.78 -14.62 -5.90
C ILE A 100 -19.59 -13.52 -5.21
N LYS A 101 -20.55 -12.91 -5.93
CA LYS A 101 -21.39 -11.83 -5.39
C LYS A 101 -22.19 -12.29 -4.16
N THR A 102 -22.79 -13.46 -4.22
CA THR A 102 -23.56 -14.01 -3.11
C THR A 102 -22.69 -14.25 -1.89
N TRP A 103 -21.54 -14.89 -2.07
CA TRP A 103 -20.62 -15.16 -0.97
C TRP A 103 -20.07 -13.85 -0.36
N LEU A 104 -19.69 -12.88 -1.15
CA LEU A 104 -19.22 -11.58 -0.68
C LEU A 104 -20.28 -10.80 0.11
N ARG A 105 -21.55 -10.82 -0.33
CA ARG A 105 -22.66 -10.22 0.43
C ARG A 105 -22.84 -10.87 1.80
N GLN A 106 -22.73 -12.21 1.88
CA GLN A 106 -22.85 -12.97 3.12
C GLN A 106 -21.71 -12.68 4.11
N HIS A 107 -20.49 -12.47 3.60
CA HIS A 107 -19.29 -12.38 4.41
C HIS A 107 -18.69 -10.96 4.50
N LYS A 108 -19.39 -9.92 4.04
CA LYS A 108 -18.88 -8.52 3.98
C LYS A 108 -18.40 -7.93 5.31
N LYS A 109 -18.78 -8.51 6.46
CA LYS A 109 -18.29 -8.08 7.78
C LYS A 109 -16.90 -8.61 8.11
N HIS A 110 -16.49 -9.71 7.50
CA HIS A 110 -15.23 -10.42 7.77
C HIS A 110 -14.31 -10.50 6.56
N PHE A 111 -14.82 -10.09 5.39
CA PHE A 111 -14.07 -10.08 4.14
C PHE A 111 -14.20 -8.73 3.43
N ASN A 112 -13.12 -7.98 3.37
CA ASN A 112 -13.06 -6.67 2.72
C ASN A 112 -12.54 -6.76 1.29
N ILE A 113 -12.95 -5.79 0.47
CA ILE A 113 -12.48 -5.65 -0.91
C ILE A 113 -11.69 -4.36 -1.05
N ILE A 114 -10.56 -4.45 -1.75
CA ILE A 114 -9.79 -3.31 -2.23
C ILE A 114 -9.82 -3.37 -3.75
N LEU A 115 -10.56 -2.47 -4.38
CA LEU A 115 -10.68 -2.42 -5.84
C LEU A 115 -9.50 -1.67 -6.46
N SER A 116 -9.05 -2.16 -7.59
CA SER A 116 -7.99 -1.53 -8.36
C SER A 116 -8.60 -0.74 -9.52
N ILE A 117 -8.89 0.56 -9.29
CA ILE A 117 -9.52 1.45 -10.28
C ILE A 117 -8.71 2.75 -10.38
N ASP A 118 -8.29 3.13 -11.59
CA ASP A 118 -7.35 4.25 -11.80
C ASP A 118 -8.04 5.57 -12.20
N GLY A 119 -9.36 5.69 -11.96
CA GLY A 119 -10.12 6.91 -12.23
C GLY A 119 -11.16 6.74 -13.31
N LYS A 120 -11.39 7.78 -14.11
CA LYS A 120 -12.33 7.77 -15.24
C LYS A 120 -11.96 6.70 -16.27
N LYS A 121 -12.94 6.26 -17.04
CA LYS A 121 -12.82 5.19 -18.03
C LYS A 121 -11.61 5.33 -18.95
N GLU A 122 -11.36 6.51 -19.45
CA GLU A 122 -10.24 6.79 -20.37
C GLU A 122 -8.88 6.52 -19.72
N TYR A 123 -8.64 7.00 -18.47
CA TYR A 123 -7.38 6.83 -17.74
C TYR A 123 -7.23 5.43 -17.17
N HIS A 124 -8.32 4.84 -16.67
CA HIS A 124 -8.32 3.45 -16.26
C HIS A 124 -7.95 2.53 -17.42
N ASN A 125 -8.62 2.70 -18.59
CA ASN A 125 -8.38 1.89 -19.76
C ASN A 125 -6.99 2.09 -20.37
N LEU A 126 -6.41 3.28 -20.26
CA LEU A 126 -5.03 3.56 -20.66
C LEU A 126 -4.03 2.70 -19.89
N ASN A 127 -4.26 2.50 -18.60
CA ASN A 127 -3.41 1.76 -17.68
C ASN A 127 -3.72 0.25 -17.63
N ARG A 128 -5.03 -0.14 -17.66
CA ARG A 128 -5.51 -1.49 -17.31
C ARG A 128 -6.19 -2.25 -18.47
N GLY A 129 -5.90 -1.88 -19.72
CA GLY A 129 -6.26 -2.70 -20.88
C GLY A 129 -7.76 -2.78 -21.16
N LYS A 130 -8.46 -1.65 -21.15
CA LYS A 130 -9.89 -1.51 -21.51
C LYS A 130 -10.86 -2.29 -20.60
N SER A 131 -10.50 -2.44 -19.31
CA SER A 131 -11.26 -3.24 -18.36
C SER A 131 -12.34 -2.48 -17.57
N PHE A 132 -12.48 -1.16 -17.76
CA PHE A 132 -13.39 -0.33 -16.96
C PHE A 132 -14.85 -0.81 -17.00
N ASP A 133 -15.38 -1.13 -18.19
CA ASP A 133 -16.77 -1.57 -18.36
C ASP A 133 -17.02 -3.01 -17.88
N MET A 134 -15.97 -3.73 -17.48
CA MET A 134 -16.08 -5.08 -16.90
C MET A 134 -16.31 -5.04 -15.39
N ILE A 135 -16.17 -3.88 -14.75
CA ILE A 135 -16.30 -3.72 -13.30
C ILE A 135 -17.76 -3.44 -12.96
N ASP A 136 -18.34 -4.27 -12.10
CA ASP A 136 -19.70 -4.06 -11.59
C ASP A 136 -19.72 -3.08 -10.42
N PHE A 137 -19.71 -1.78 -10.73
CA PHE A 137 -19.70 -0.71 -9.72
C PHE A 137 -20.92 -0.78 -8.79
N ASP A 138 -22.09 -1.06 -9.31
CA ASP A 138 -23.35 -1.12 -8.54
C ASP A 138 -23.31 -2.22 -7.50
N PHE A 139 -22.77 -3.38 -7.86
CA PHE A 139 -22.56 -4.47 -6.92
C PHE A 139 -21.65 -4.07 -5.75
N PHE A 140 -20.48 -3.48 -6.05
CA PHE A 140 -19.53 -3.15 -4.99
C PHE A 140 -20.05 -2.02 -4.08
N LEU A 141 -20.65 -0.99 -4.65
CA LEU A 141 -21.21 0.15 -3.91
C LEU A 141 -22.42 -0.23 -3.07
N SER A 142 -23.26 -1.17 -3.55
CA SER A 142 -24.43 -1.67 -2.78
C SER A 142 -24.03 -2.68 -1.70
N THR A 143 -22.91 -3.39 -1.88
CA THR A 143 -22.46 -4.42 -0.93
C THR A 143 -21.64 -3.83 0.22
N TYR A 144 -20.73 -2.90 -0.07
CA TYR A 144 -19.81 -2.30 0.90
C TYR A 144 -20.08 -0.82 1.07
N SER A 145 -20.05 -0.32 2.31
CA SER A 145 -20.13 1.12 2.57
C SER A 145 -18.80 1.79 2.25
N ARG A 146 -18.75 2.60 1.20
CA ARG A 146 -17.53 3.28 0.72
C ARG A 146 -16.35 2.30 0.52
N PRO A 147 -16.45 1.35 -0.40
CA PRO A 147 -15.39 0.36 -0.61
C PRO A 147 -14.07 1.04 -1.00
N TRP A 148 -12.97 0.42 -0.55
CA TRP A 148 -11.63 0.97 -0.80
C TRP A 148 -11.22 0.80 -2.26
N VAL A 149 -10.71 1.87 -2.83
CA VAL A 149 -10.08 1.88 -4.16
C VAL A 149 -8.61 2.26 -4.05
N LYS A 150 -7.74 1.39 -4.56
CA LYS A 150 -6.35 1.70 -4.86
C LYS A 150 -6.30 2.26 -6.28
N MET A 151 -6.05 3.56 -6.41
CA MET A 151 -5.91 4.26 -7.67
C MET A 151 -4.42 4.41 -8.01
N THR A 152 -3.95 3.66 -9.00
CA THR A 152 -2.55 3.74 -9.42
C THR A 152 -2.36 4.85 -10.46
N VAL A 153 -1.46 5.77 -10.16
CA VAL A 153 -1.12 6.92 -10.99
C VAL A 153 0.20 6.66 -11.69
N THR A 154 0.24 6.83 -13.00
CA THR A 154 1.42 6.68 -13.86
C THR A 154 1.85 8.02 -14.44
N PRO A 155 3.04 8.16 -15.05
CA PRO A 155 3.44 9.38 -15.77
C PRO A 155 2.42 9.86 -16.79
N ASN A 156 1.71 8.92 -17.43
CA ASN A 156 0.69 9.22 -18.42
C ASN A 156 -0.65 9.72 -17.83
N THR A 157 -0.89 9.51 -16.52
CA THR A 157 -2.14 9.86 -15.85
C THR A 157 -1.96 10.84 -14.70
N VAL A 158 -0.73 11.19 -14.34
CA VAL A 158 -0.42 12.05 -13.19
C VAL A 158 -1.05 13.43 -13.28
N GLU A 159 -1.15 14.00 -14.48
CA GLU A 159 -1.73 15.33 -14.69
C GLU A 159 -3.25 15.38 -14.39
N HIS A 160 -3.89 14.20 -14.33
CA HIS A 160 -5.29 14.00 -14.03
C HIS A 160 -5.53 13.30 -12.68
N MET A 161 -4.51 13.21 -11.82
CA MET A 161 -4.60 12.48 -10.54
C MET A 161 -5.73 13.01 -9.67
N TYR A 162 -5.84 14.32 -9.48
CA TYR A 162 -6.90 14.93 -8.67
C TYR A 162 -8.29 14.76 -9.31
N GLU A 163 -8.41 14.93 -10.61
CA GLU A 163 -9.65 14.73 -11.34
C GLU A 163 -10.18 13.30 -11.18
N ASN A 164 -9.32 12.31 -11.35
CA ASN A 164 -9.63 10.90 -11.18
C ASN A 164 -9.98 10.55 -9.73
N PHE A 165 -9.26 11.13 -8.77
CA PHE A 165 -9.55 10.99 -7.36
C PHE A 165 -10.96 11.50 -7.03
N ILE A 166 -11.31 12.74 -7.45
CA ILE A 166 -12.63 13.33 -7.21
C ILE A 166 -13.73 12.51 -7.88
N TYR A 167 -13.53 12.05 -9.11
CA TYR A 167 -14.48 11.21 -9.81
C TYR A 167 -14.85 9.95 -9.01
N LEU A 168 -13.86 9.22 -8.49
CA LEU A 168 -14.09 8.02 -7.70
C LEU A 168 -14.72 8.34 -6.33
N GLN A 169 -14.36 9.44 -5.68
CA GLN A 169 -14.98 9.90 -4.45
C GLN A 169 -16.47 10.22 -4.67
N GLN A 170 -16.82 10.89 -5.77
CA GLN A 170 -18.21 11.24 -6.13
C GLN A 170 -19.06 9.99 -6.46
N LEU A 171 -18.44 8.91 -6.97
CA LEU A 171 -19.12 7.63 -7.13
C LEU A 171 -19.40 6.91 -5.79
N GLY A 172 -18.80 7.36 -4.70
CA GLY A 172 -19.01 6.75 -3.37
C GLY A 172 -17.87 5.83 -2.90
N PHE A 173 -16.73 5.80 -3.59
CA PHE A 173 -15.57 5.04 -3.16
C PHE A 173 -14.72 5.79 -2.14
N ASN A 174 -13.98 5.05 -1.33
CA ASN A 174 -12.89 5.58 -0.52
C ASN A 174 -11.57 5.42 -1.30
N THR A 175 -11.15 6.48 -1.95
CA THR A 175 -10.07 6.42 -2.94
C THR A 175 -8.71 6.76 -2.34
N ASN A 176 -7.74 5.87 -2.55
CA ASN A 176 -6.35 6.06 -2.16
C ASN A 176 -5.45 6.12 -3.40
N PRO A 177 -5.03 7.32 -3.85
CA PRO A 177 -4.08 7.44 -4.93
C PRO A 177 -2.69 6.99 -4.50
N THR A 178 -2.02 6.22 -5.35
CA THR A 178 -0.65 5.77 -5.18
C THR A 178 0.12 5.96 -6.47
N LEU A 179 1.36 6.47 -6.39
CA LEU A 179 2.22 6.57 -7.57
C LEU A 179 2.76 5.19 -7.94
N ALA A 180 2.74 4.84 -9.21
CA ALA A 180 3.29 3.58 -9.69
C ALA A 180 4.80 3.52 -9.43
N CYS A 181 5.26 2.42 -8.84
CA CYS A 181 6.67 2.16 -8.61
C CYS A 181 7.27 1.43 -9.81
N GLU A 182 8.59 1.48 -9.95
CA GLU A 182 9.37 0.73 -10.97
C GLU A 182 8.94 1.01 -12.41
N ILE A 183 8.58 2.26 -12.68
CA ILE A 183 8.33 2.80 -14.02
C ILE A 183 9.11 4.09 -14.18
N ASP A 184 9.38 4.47 -15.42
CA ASP A 184 10.20 5.65 -15.74
C ASP A 184 9.43 6.95 -15.49
N TRP A 185 9.68 7.57 -14.33
CA TRP A 185 9.26 8.92 -14.03
C TRP A 185 10.28 9.93 -14.55
N ASN A 186 9.81 10.95 -15.28
CA ASN A 186 10.69 12.04 -15.71
C ASN A 186 10.91 13.05 -14.57
N GLU A 187 12.18 13.27 -14.21
CA GLU A 187 12.56 14.14 -13.09
C GLU A 187 12.03 15.57 -13.23
N LYS A 188 12.01 16.13 -14.43
CA LYS A 188 11.59 17.53 -14.64
C LYS A 188 10.09 17.68 -14.82
N THR A 189 9.53 16.95 -15.79
CA THR A 189 8.12 17.13 -16.19
C THR A 189 7.14 16.51 -15.22
N ASP A 190 7.43 15.27 -14.75
CA ASP A 190 6.47 14.55 -13.91
C ASP A 190 6.52 15.04 -12.46
N LEU A 191 7.69 15.41 -11.93
CA LEU A 191 7.76 16.06 -10.61
C LEU A 191 6.96 17.36 -10.56
N TYR A 192 6.99 18.16 -11.62
CA TYR A 192 6.16 19.37 -11.70
C TYR A 192 4.67 19.03 -11.65
N LYS A 193 4.22 18.02 -12.41
CA LYS A 193 2.83 17.55 -12.41
C LYS A 193 2.44 17.00 -11.05
N ILE A 194 3.28 16.16 -10.43
CA ILE A 194 3.05 15.62 -9.08
C ILE A 194 2.85 16.75 -8.07
N LYS A 195 3.70 17.77 -8.06
CA LYS A 195 3.56 18.93 -7.17
C LYS A 195 2.23 19.64 -7.33
N LYS A 196 1.82 19.89 -8.58
CA LYS A 196 0.56 20.54 -8.92
C LYS A 196 -0.66 19.74 -8.42
N GLU A 197 -0.64 18.45 -8.63
CA GLU A 197 -1.74 17.57 -8.24
C GLU A 197 -1.80 17.32 -6.72
N LEU A 198 -0.66 17.20 -6.07
CA LEU A 198 -0.60 17.14 -4.59
C LEU A 198 -1.13 18.42 -3.95
N TYR A 199 -0.83 19.59 -4.52
CA TYR A 199 -1.42 20.84 -4.05
C TYR A 199 -2.95 20.81 -4.08
N LYS A 200 -3.55 20.33 -5.18
CA LYS A 200 -5.02 20.18 -5.29
C LYS A 200 -5.58 19.19 -4.25
N LEU A 201 -4.90 18.06 -4.02
CA LEU A 201 -5.28 17.09 -2.98
C LEU A 201 -5.20 17.71 -1.58
N VAL A 202 -4.17 18.50 -1.28
CA VAL A 202 -4.08 19.24 0.00
C VAL A 202 -5.27 20.18 0.16
N GLN A 203 -5.62 20.97 -0.87
CA GLN A 203 -6.79 21.87 -0.81
C GLN A 203 -8.10 21.09 -0.58
N TYR A 204 -8.24 19.90 -1.20
CA TYR A 204 -9.39 19.03 -0.96
C TYR A 204 -9.48 18.61 0.51
N TYR A 205 -8.42 18.09 1.12
CA TYR A 205 -8.46 17.66 2.52
C TYR A 205 -8.63 18.82 3.49
N ILE A 206 -8.13 20.00 3.17
CA ILE A 206 -8.38 21.22 3.95
C ILE A 206 -9.85 21.65 3.88
N SER A 207 -10.48 21.48 2.74
CA SER A 207 -11.90 21.81 2.53
C SER A 207 -12.84 20.77 3.13
N ASN A 208 -12.40 19.50 3.25
CA ASN A 208 -13.20 18.35 3.69
C ASN A 208 -12.62 17.73 5.00
N PRO A 209 -12.86 18.35 6.17
CA PRO A 209 -12.23 17.95 7.44
C PRO A 209 -12.65 16.57 7.95
N THR A 210 -13.73 16.00 7.43
CA THR A 210 -14.21 14.64 7.74
C THR A 210 -13.54 13.55 6.92
N GLU A 211 -12.76 13.91 5.89
CA GLU A 211 -12.01 12.97 5.08
C GLU A 211 -10.59 12.74 5.64
N ARG A 212 -10.12 11.49 5.61
CA ARG A 212 -8.75 11.15 6.03
C ARG A 212 -7.81 11.19 4.83
N PRO A 213 -6.62 11.83 4.94
CA PRO A 213 -5.62 11.79 3.88
C PRO A 213 -5.19 10.36 3.56
N GLY A 214 -5.08 10.07 2.26
CA GLY A 214 -4.53 8.81 1.76
C GLY A 214 -3.00 8.73 1.89
N ASP A 215 -2.41 7.63 1.40
CA ASP A 215 -1.00 7.29 1.60
C ASP A 215 0.01 8.37 1.15
N LEU A 216 -0.32 9.14 0.12
CA LEU A 216 0.56 10.21 -0.35
C LEU A 216 0.68 11.38 0.63
N LEU A 217 -0.36 11.59 1.48
CA LEU A 217 -0.46 12.74 2.39
C LEU A 217 -0.62 12.32 3.87
N SER A 218 -0.22 11.08 4.23
CA SER A 218 -0.25 10.54 5.60
C SER A 218 1.11 10.01 6.06
N LEU A 219 2.20 10.64 5.63
CA LEU A 219 3.55 10.28 6.07
C LEU A 219 3.77 10.64 7.54
N PRO A 220 4.46 9.81 8.33
CA PRO A 220 4.74 10.06 9.73
C PRO A 220 5.88 11.08 9.89
N ILE A 221 5.61 12.35 9.55
CA ILE A 221 6.63 13.40 9.53
C ILE A 221 7.18 13.76 10.91
N GLU A 222 6.46 13.44 11.99
CA GLU A 222 6.90 13.60 13.37
C GLU A 222 8.19 12.82 13.67
N LYS A 223 8.48 11.77 12.92
CA LYS A 223 9.73 11.01 13.05
C LYS A 223 10.98 11.85 12.82
N LEU A 224 10.88 12.98 12.10
CA LEU A 224 12.00 13.88 11.91
C LEU A 224 12.59 14.36 13.24
N ILE A 225 11.75 14.50 14.28
CA ILE A 225 12.15 15.08 15.57
C ILE A 225 12.03 14.13 16.77
N THR A 226 11.25 13.02 16.65
CA THR A 226 10.93 12.17 17.83
C THR A 226 11.86 11.02 18.06
N ASN A 227 12.45 10.43 17.03
CA ASN A 227 13.26 9.21 17.19
C ASN A 227 14.38 9.15 16.16
N LYS A 228 15.49 9.79 16.47
CA LYS A 228 16.69 9.74 15.62
C LYS A 228 17.39 8.36 15.64
N ASP A 229 17.09 7.52 16.67
CA ASP A 229 17.79 6.27 16.89
C ASP A 229 16.96 4.99 16.69
N ILE A 230 15.62 5.09 16.63
CA ILE A 230 14.74 3.93 16.42
C ILE A 230 14.10 4.00 15.05
N TYR A 231 14.56 3.15 14.16
CA TYR A 231 13.97 3.01 12.84
C TYR A 231 12.76 2.07 12.88
N THR A 232 11.62 2.58 12.45
CA THR A 232 10.46 1.74 12.17
C THR A 232 10.10 1.89 10.70
N THR A 233 10.04 0.77 9.96
CA THR A 233 9.57 0.80 8.57
C THR A 233 8.12 1.26 8.52
N ARG A 234 7.76 2.08 7.52
CA ARG A 234 6.38 2.51 7.31
C ARG A 234 5.44 1.32 7.05
N CYS A 235 5.94 0.30 6.38
CA CYS A 235 5.19 -0.88 5.97
C CYS A 235 5.22 -2.03 6.97
N SER A 236 5.82 -1.85 8.16
CA SER A 236 6.01 -2.90 9.16
C SER A 236 6.88 -4.08 8.69
N LEU A 237 7.70 -3.91 7.67
CA LEU A 237 8.67 -4.90 7.22
C LEU A 237 9.60 -5.26 8.39
N GLY A 238 9.84 -6.55 8.63
CA GLY A 238 10.62 -7.06 9.76
C GLY A 238 9.87 -7.12 11.09
N SER A 239 8.64 -6.58 11.20
CA SER A 239 7.84 -6.63 12.42
C SER A 239 6.36 -6.91 12.12
N GLY A 240 5.93 -8.17 12.28
CA GLY A 240 4.52 -8.54 12.12
C GLY A 240 4.00 -8.56 10.67
N TYR A 241 4.89 -8.56 9.68
CA TYR A 241 4.55 -8.69 8.27
C TYR A 241 5.20 -9.95 7.69
N VAL A 242 4.41 -10.76 6.97
CA VAL A 242 4.88 -11.94 6.24
C VAL A 242 4.09 -12.09 4.95
N ALA A 243 4.72 -12.60 3.90
CA ALA A 243 4.07 -12.92 2.64
C ALA A 243 4.37 -14.36 2.23
N PHE A 244 3.41 -14.99 1.57
CA PHE A 244 3.52 -16.34 1.04
C PHE A 244 3.19 -16.34 -0.46
N ASP A 245 3.99 -17.05 -1.24
CA ASP A 245 3.71 -17.29 -2.65
C ASP A 245 2.75 -18.49 -2.83
N VAL A 246 2.39 -18.80 -4.09
CA VAL A 246 1.50 -19.92 -4.44
C VAL A 246 2.08 -21.29 -4.05
N LEU A 247 3.40 -21.40 -3.90
CA LEU A 247 4.10 -22.61 -3.48
C LEU A 247 4.23 -22.70 -1.96
N GLY A 248 3.79 -21.66 -1.21
CA GLY A 248 3.90 -21.56 0.24
C GLY A 248 5.30 -21.18 0.73
N ASN A 249 6.15 -20.64 -0.13
CA ASN A 249 7.43 -20.06 0.30
C ASN A 249 7.18 -18.75 1.02
N GLN A 250 7.92 -18.53 2.10
CA GLN A 250 7.79 -17.36 2.94
C GLN A 250 8.73 -16.23 2.51
N TYR A 251 8.22 -15.00 2.52
CA TYR A 251 8.96 -13.78 2.20
C TYR A 251 8.69 -12.67 3.22
N PRO A 252 9.61 -11.70 3.39
CA PRO A 252 9.40 -10.57 4.28
C PRO A 252 8.22 -9.66 3.89
N CYS A 253 7.92 -9.56 2.59
CA CYS A 253 6.70 -8.93 2.04
C CYS A 253 6.48 -9.37 0.58
N GLN A 254 5.30 -9.06 0.01
CA GLN A 254 4.92 -9.42 -1.35
C GLN A 254 5.87 -8.87 -2.43
N ASN A 255 6.54 -7.75 -2.20
CA ASN A 255 7.45 -7.17 -3.19
C ASN A 255 8.78 -7.93 -3.34
N PHE A 256 9.03 -8.94 -2.51
CA PHE A 256 10.12 -9.90 -2.69
C PHE A 256 9.70 -11.12 -3.53
N ILE A 257 8.38 -11.30 -3.79
CA ILE A 257 7.85 -12.43 -4.55
C ILE A 257 7.97 -12.20 -6.07
N ALA A 258 8.15 -10.97 -6.52
CA ALA A 258 7.88 -10.49 -7.87
C ALA A 258 8.64 -11.17 -9.03
N ASP A 259 9.67 -11.97 -8.78
CA ASP A 259 10.41 -12.61 -9.87
C ASP A 259 10.85 -14.04 -9.54
N PHE A 260 10.09 -15.04 -10.04
CA PHE A 260 10.49 -16.45 -9.96
C PHE A 260 11.74 -16.80 -10.76
N SER A 261 12.13 -15.98 -11.73
CA SER A 261 13.34 -16.18 -12.53
C SER A 261 14.61 -15.86 -11.73
N LYS A 262 14.45 -15.19 -10.56
CA LYS A 262 15.54 -14.87 -9.64
C LYS A 262 15.19 -15.40 -8.24
N PRO A 263 15.34 -16.72 -8.01
CA PRO A 263 15.08 -17.27 -6.69
C PRO A 263 16.03 -16.65 -5.68
N TYR A 264 15.48 -15.83 -4.79
CA TYR A 264 16.21 -15.37 -3.62
C TYR A 264 16.48 -16.55 -2.71
N SER A 265 17.72 -16.75 -2.32
CA SER A 265 18.00 -17.74 -1.30
C SER A 265 17.37 -17.33 0.03
N ALA A 266 16.91 -18.29 0.82
CA ALA A 266 16.40 -18.00 2.16
C ALA A 266 17.42 -17.24 3.02
N GLU A 267 18.71 -17.48 2.77
CA GLU A 267 19.83 -16.76 3.39
C GLU A 267 19.83 -15.27 3.04
N SER A 268 19.72 -14.92 1.74
CA SER A 268 19.73 -13.51 1.33
C SER A 268 18.49 -12.76 1.83
N ILE A 269 17.34 -13.43 1.95
CA ILE A 269 16.14 -12.83 2.54
C ILE A 269 16.33 -12.61 4.05
N ASN A 270 16.91 -13.57 4.75
CA ASN A 270 17.19 -13.44 6.19
C ASN A 270 18.23 -12.35 6.48
N GLU A 271 19.26 -12.23 5.65
CA GLU A 271 20.21 -11.11 5.70
C GLU A 271 19.49 -9.77 5.53
N CYS A 272 18.57 -9.67 4.56
CA CYS A 272 17.75 -8.48 4.36
C CYS A 272 16.93 -8.12 5.60
N VAL A 273 16.28 -9.10 6.23
CA VAL A 273 15.48 -8.88 7.46
C VAL A 273 16.39 -8.48 8.62
N ASN A 274 17.55 -9.10 8.77
CA ASN A 274 18.52 -8.77 9.82
C ASN A 274 19.07 -7.35 9.66
N LEU A 275 19.41 -6.92 8.44
CA LEU A 275 19.85 -5.55 8.15
C LEU A 275 18.77 -4.52 8.48
N ILE A 276 17.50 -4.82 8.20
CA ILE A 276 16.37 -3.95 8.56
C ILE A 276 16.24 -3.87 10.09
N ASN A 277 16.32 -4.99 10.78
CA ASN A 277 16.19 -5.05 12.23
C ASN A 277 17.37 -4.37 12.96
N GLN A 278 18.56 -4.38 12.38
CA GLN A 278 19.75 -3.75 12.93
C GLN A 278 19.89 -2.27 12.60
N ASN A 279 18.99 -1.70 11.81
CA ASN A 279 19.04 -0.31 11.31
C ASN A 279 20.27 0.03 10.45
N ASP A 280 21.00 -0.96 9.94
CA ASP A 280 22.32 -0.75 9.33
C ASP A 280 22.27 -0.46 7.82
N TYR A 281 21.18 -0.79 7.14
CA TYR A 281 21.10 -0.62 5.70
C TYR A 281 21.16 0.87 5.24
N ARG A 282 20.80 1.84 6.10
CA ARG A 282 20.96 3.27 5.79
C ARG A 282 22.42 3.71 5.73
N LYS A 283 23.29 3.00 6.44
CA LYS A 283 24.72 3.24 6.39
C LYS A 283 25.36 2.77 5.07
N ILE A 284 24.60 2.00 4.29
CA ILE A 284 25.09 1.38 3.04
C ILE A 284 25.05 2.34 1.85
N THR A 285 24.26 3.43 1.91
CA THR A 285 24.19 4.42 0.82
C THR A 285 24.62 5.82 1.30
N GLU A 286 25.71 6.35 0.77
CA GLU A 286 26.18 7.71 1.06
C GLU A 286 25.09 8.77 0.87
N ILE A 287 24.25 8.60 -0.16
CA ILE A 287 23.13 9.50 -0.45
C ILE A 287 22.14 9.58 0.71
N CYS A 288 21.91 8.48 1.44
CA CYS A 288 20.96 8.42 2.55
C CYS A 288 21.53 8.93 3.87
N ILE A 289 22.85 8.81 4.09
CA ILE A 289 23.52 9.20 5.34
C ILE A 289 23.27 10.68 5.65
N ASN A 290 23.40 11.55 4.63
CA ASN A 290 23.28 13.00 4.77
C ASN A 290 21.91 13.53 4.29
N CYS A 291 20.93 12.65 4.06
CA CYS A 291 19.61 13.08 3.56
C CYS A 291 18.81 13.76 4.66
N VAL A 292 18.30 14.97 4.39
CA VAL A 292 17.54 15.79 5.35
C VAL A 292 16.20 15.16 5.79
N ILE A 293 15.67 14.20 5.02
CA ILE A 293 14.43 13.50 5.34
C ILE A 293 14.63 12.03 5.74
N LYS A 294 15.86 11.62 6.03
CA LYS A 294 16.18 10.21 6.26
C LYS A 294 15.32 9.54 7.35
N GLU A 295 14.92 10.30 8.37
CA GLU A 295 14.11 9.79 9.47
C GLU A 295 12.64 9.55 9.08
N VAL A 296 12.14 10.31 8.11
CA VAL A 296 10.77 10.19 7.57
C VAL A 296 10.71 9.24 6.37
N CYS A 297 11.81 9.17 5.61
CA CYS A 297 11.88 8.38 4.39
C CYS A 297 11.88 6.88 4.71
N SER A 298 10.98 6.15 4.08
CA SER A 298 10.92 4.69 4.11
C SER A 298 10.89 4.18 2.67
N PRO A 299 12.06 3.93 2.06
CA PRO A 299 12.12 3.37 0.70
C PRO A 299 11.48 1.97 0.69
N CYS A 300 11.01 1.54 -0.47
CA CYS A 300 10.52 0.18 -0.63
C CYS A 300 11.70 -0.80 -0.80
N TYR A 301 12.10 -1.44 0.30
CA TYR A 301 13.24 -2.36 0.30
C TYR A 301 13.04 -3.56 -0.61
N GLY A 302 11.82 -4.11 -0.66
CA GLY A 302 11.47 -5.22 -1.53
C GLY A 302 11.65 -4.87 -3.01
N LEU A 303 11.13 -3.72 -3.46
CA LEU A 303 11.30 -3.28 -4.85
C LEU A 303 12.76 -2.91 -5.17
N ASN A 304 13.48 -2.27 -4.24
CA ASN A 304 14.89 -2.01 -4.43
C ASN A 304 15.67 -3.32 -4.64
N TYR A 305 15.39 -4.32 -3.80
CA TYR A 305 16.06 -5.62 -3.89
C TYR A 305 15.67 -6.35 -5.17
N SER A 306 14.38 -6.45 -5.49
CA SER A 306 13.87 -7.15 -6.67
C SER A 306 14.43 -6.60 -7.98
N ASN A 307 14.58 -5.28 -8.08
CA ASN A 307 14.97 -4.63 -9.34
C ASN A 307 16.45 -4.28 -9.42
N ARG A 308 17.13 -4.15 -8.27
CA ARG A 308 18.53 -3.66 -8.21
C ARG A 308 19.44 -4.59 -7.40
N ALA A 309 18.94 -5.76 -6.99
CA ALA A 309 19.67 -6.76 -6.18
C ALA A 309 20.30 -6.18 -4.87
N SER A 310 19.80 -5.06 -4.40
CA SER A 310 20.26 -4.38 -3.19
C SER A 310 19.15 -3.57 -2.56
N MET A 311 18.89 -3.76 -1.27
CA MET A 311 17.92 -2.95 -0.52
C MET A 311 18.31 -1.48 -0.41
N GLY A 312 19.61 -1.20 -0.37
CA GLY A 312 20.17 0.15 -0.28
C GLY A 312 20.23 0.88 -1.62
N SER A 313 20.01 0.20 -2.74
CA SER A 313 20.04 0.81 -4.07
C SER A 313 18.72 1.53 -4.35
N VAL A 314 18.72 2.84 -4.18
CA VAL A 314 17.52 3.67 -4.33
C VAL A 314 17.42 4.26 -5.74
N ASP A 315 16.19 4.36 -6.24
CA ASP A 315 15.90 5.13 -7.44
C ASP A 315 16.01 6.62 -7.14
N LYS A 316 16.80 7.35 -7.96
CA LYS A 316 17.08 8.78 -7.76
C LYS A 316 15.80 9.62 -7.92
N VAL A 317 15.00 9.33 -8.94
CA VAL A 317 13.75 10.08 -9.18
C VAL A 317 12.75 9.81 -8.07
N TRP A 318 12.69 8.56 -7.59
CA TRP A 318 11.87 8.21 -6.44
C TRP A 318 12.29 8.92 -5.15
N CYS A 319 13.59 9.17 -4.96
CA CYS A 319 14.08 10.02 -3.87
C CYS A 319 13.52 11.45 -3.95
N TYR A 320 13.49 12.06 -5.14
CA TYR A 320 12.91 13.39 -5.33
C TYR A 320 11.40 13.38 -5.11
N ILE A 321 10.68 12.37 -5.64
CA ILE A 321 9.24 12.18 -5.36
C ILE A 321 8.99 12.13 -3.85
N THR A 322 9.77 11.34 -3.11
CA THR A 322 9.61 11.20 -1.65
C THR A 322 9.84 12.54 -0.93
N LYS A 323 10.84 13.33 -1.33
CA LYS A 323 11.07 14.68 -0.77
C LYS A 323 9.85 15.58 -1.00
N VAL A 324 9.29 15.57 -2.21
CA VAL A 324 8.07 16.31 -2.55
C VAL A 324 6.89 15.86 -1.66
N LEU A 325 6.69 14.55 -1.50
CA LEU A 325 5.65 14.02 -0.62
C LEU A 325 5.80 14.48 0.82
N VAL A 326 7.02 14.44 1.38
CA VAL A 326 7.31 14.91 2.75
C VAL A 326 6.97 16.40 2.89
N TYR A 327 7.35 17.23 1.91
CA TYR A 327 6.99 18.65 1.93
C TYR A 327 5.47 18.88 1.93
N PHE A 328 4.71 18.19 1.06
CA PHE A 328 3.25 18.38 0.99
C PHE A 328 2.52 17.81 2.21
N ASN A 329 3.06 16.78 2.87
CA ASN A 329 2.55 16.32 4.16
C ASN A 329 2.71 17.42 5.24
N ALA A 330 3.88 18.02 5.34
CA ALA A 330 4.10 19.15 6.25
C ALA A 330 3.20 20.34 5.92
N TYR A 331 3.04 20.67 4.65
CA TYR A 331 2.18 21.76 4.18
C TYR A 331 0.71 21.50 4.56
N LEU A 332 0.19 20.28 4.37
CA LEU A 332 -1.16 19.90 4.80
C LEU A 332 -1.35 20.09 6.31
N ILE A 333 -0.39 19.62 7.12
CA ILE A 333 -0.46 19.73 8.58
C ILE A 333 -0.48 21.19 9.03
N ILE A 334 0.42 22.03 8.51
CA ILE A 334 0.42 23.47 8.85
C ILE A 334 -0.93 24.10 8.49
N LYS A 335 -1.43 23.86 7.29
CA LYS A 335 -2.73 24.39 6.86
C LYS A 335 -3.88 23.90 7.74
N ALA A 336 -3.89 22.62 8.11
CA ALA A 336 -4.93 22.07 8.98
C ALA A 336 -4.89 22.68 10.39
N LEU A 337 -3.71 22.91 10.95
CA LEU A 337 -3.56 23.48 12.28
C LEU A 337 -3.85 25.00 12.35
N THR A 338 -3.79 25.71 11.22
CA THR A 338 -3.92 27.19 11.19
C THR A 338 -5.27 27.70 10.67
N ASN A 339 -6.15 26.83 10.16
CA ASN A 339 -7.42 27.28 9.57
C ASN A 339 -8.64 27.25 10.51
N GLY A 340 -8.46 26.87 11.76
CA GLY A 340 -9.51 26.85 12.78
C GLY A 340 -10.55 25.73 12.69
N LYS A 341 -10.42 24.80 11.72
CA LYS A 341 -11.31 23.64 11.58
C LYS A 341 -10.82 22.45 12.40
N GLN A 342 -11.75 21.59 12.81
CA GLN A 342 -11.43 20.30 13.43
C GLN A 342 -11.38 19.21 12.37
N TYR A 343 -10.24 18.52 12.27
CA TYR A 343 -10.01 17.43 11.32
C TYR A 343 -10.11 16.07 12.01
N ILE A 344 -10.87 15.14 11.41
CA ILE A 344 -11.08 13.79 11.96
C ILE A 344 -9.76 13.04 12.19
N TRP A 345 -8.77 13.26 11.35
CA TRP A 345 -7.46 12.60 11.45
C TRP A 345 -6.50 13.22 12.47
N LEU A 346 -6.87 14.38 13.06
CA LEU A 346 -6.16 15.03 14.19
C LEU A 346 -6.92 14.90 15.50
N LYS A 347 -8.22 14.55 15.47
CA LYS A 347 -9.11 14.56 16.63
C LYS A 347 -8.64 13.65 17.78
N ASP A 348 -8.08 12.49 17.45
CA ASP A 348 -7.68 11.47 18.42
C ASP A 348 -6.25 11.68 18.94
N LYS A 349 -5.56 12.74 18.50
CA LYS A 349 -4.18 13.04 18.89
C LYS A 349 -4.16 13.92 20.16
N SER A 350 -3.26 13.57 21.07
CA SER A 350 -2.97 14.38 22.26
C SER A 350 -2.36 15.73 21.89
N GLN A 351 -2.39 16.68 22.83
CA GLN A 351 -1.76 17.99 22.64
C GLN A 351 -0.25 17.88 22.36
N ILE A 352 0.42 16.91 22.99
CA ILE A 352 1.86 16.64 22.75
C ILE A 352 2.09 16.17 21.31
N GLU A 353 1.27 15.23 20.81
CA GLU A 353 1.39 14.75 19.43
C GLU A 353 1.11 15.86 18.40
N ILE A 354 0.14 16.74 18.67
CA ILE A 354 -0.16 17.91 17.82
C ILE A 354 1.03 18.89 17.82
N ALA A 355 1.60 19.20 18.99
CA ALA A 355 2.78 20.06 19.09
C ALA A 355 3.99 19.48 18.36
N THR A 356 4.21 18.18 18.48
CA THR A 356 5.26 17.44 17.79
C THR A 356 5.09 17.52 16.27
N LEU A 357 3.88 17.23 15.77
CA LEU A 357 3.56 17.36 14.35
C LEU A 357 3.76 18.79 13.83
N ALA A 358 3.34 19.79 14.58
CA ALA A 358 3.50 21.20 14.21
C ALA A 358 4.98 21.60 14.12
N THR A 359 5.81 21.15 15.05
CA THR A 359 7.26 21.39 15.05
C THR A 359 7.93 20.73 13.86
N ALA A 360 7.69 19.43 13.64
CA ALA A 360 8.23 18.69 12.50
C ALA A 360 7.82 19.32 11.16
N ALA A 361 6.54 19.72 11.04
CA ALA A 361 6.04 20.36 9.84
C ALA A 361 6.71 21.71 9.57
N LYS A 362 6.97 22.53 10.60
CA LYS A 362 7.69 23.80 10.46
C LYS A 362 9.14 23.58 10.01
N GLU A 363 9.84 22.62 10.59
CA GLU A 363 11.21 22.28 10.19
C GLU A 363 11.25 21.84 8.72
N ILE A 364 10.33 20.98 8.27
CA ILE A 364 10.26 20.55 6.87
C ILE A 364 9.98 21.73 5.92
N ILE A 365 9.07 22.64 6.29
CA ILE A 365 8.79 23.84 5.46
C ILE A 365 10.02 24.72 5.32
N ASN A 366 10.84 24.87 6.36
CA ASN A 366 12.11 25.61 6.30
C ASN A 366 13.14 24.95 5.36
N LEU A 367 13.05 23.66 5.13
CA LEU A 367 13.89 22.91 4.19
C LEU A 367 13.38 22.93 2.74
N LYS A 368 12.39 23.79 2.41
CA LYS A 368 11.74 23.85 1.08
C LYS A 368 12.71 23.79 -0.08
N ASN A 369 13.79 24.60 -0.06
CA ASN A 369 14.76 24.68 -1.16
C ASN A 369 15.57 23.38 -1.36
N GLN A 370 15.60 22.48 -0.37
CA GLN A 370 16.27 21.18 -0.45
C GLN A 370 15.30 20.05 -0.85
N LEU A 371 13.97 20.30 -0.75
CA LEU A 371 12.93 19.33 -0.97
C LEU A 371 12.18 19.52 -2.29
N LEU A 372 12.10 20.71 -2.82
CA LEU A 372 11.39 21.10 -4.04
C LEU A 372 12.31 21.59 -5.13
#